data_c57d8bbd939a5a673d413317037b8f9d
#
_entry.id   c57d8bbd939a5a673d413317037b8f9d
#
_cell.length_a   1.000
_cell.length_b   1.000
_cell.length_c   1.000
_cell.angle_alpha   90.00
_cell.angle_beta   90.00
_cell.angle_gamma   90.00
#
_symmetry.space_group_name_H-M   'P 1'
#
loop_
_entity.id
_entity.type
_entity.pdbx_description
1 polymer ?
#
loop_
_entity_poly.entity_id
_entity_poly.type
_entity_poly.pdbx_seq_one_letter_code
_entity_poly.pdbx_strand_id
1 'polypeptide(L)'
;GNIVNMLDESISFVRRNMKTATCIDPQTGRRSDKPEYPVVAVRELILNALVHRDYSTHTEYTPVTIRMFSNRIEIENPGGLYGRMTLDKLGKVAADTRNPFLANALEVIDVTENRYSGIPTVYSAMKNAGLPEPKFENERGIFRATLYNSAEIPAPVTGNEEDLLIFCRTPRTRAEIEQHFKGRLSINYLMAHIIRPLVGQGKIRLAIPDKPRSKNQKYYS
;
A
#
# COMPACT_ATOMS: atom_id res chain seq x y z
N GLY A 1 23.00 -4.81 -6.93
CA GLY A 1 22.94 -5.72 -5.78
C GLY A 1 22.20 -7.00 -6.15
N ASN A 2 22.38 -8.06 -5.40
CA ASN A 2 21.61 -9.29 -5.55
C ASN A 2 20.27 -9.18 -4.79
N ILE A 3 19.36 -10.12 -5.00
CA ILE A 3 18.02 -10.11 -4.41
C ILE A 3 18.06 -10.22 -2.89
N VAL A 4 19.02 -10.96 -2.32
CA VAL A 4 19.19 -11.08 -0.86
C VAL A 4 19.51 -9.72 -0.26
N ASN A 5 20.47 -9.00 -0.82
CA ASN A 5 20.81 -7.65 -0.37
C ASN A 5 19.61 -6.68 -0.53
N MET A 6 18.88 -6.78 -1.64
CA MET A 6 17.67 -5.95 -1.85
C MET A 6 16.60 -6.23 -0.78
N LEU A 7 16.41 -7.48 -0.41
CA LEU A 7 15.51 -7.87 0.68
C LEU A 7 15.96 -7.27 2.02
N ASP A 8 17.22 -7.45 2.38
CA ASP A 8 17.78 -6.99 3.66
C ASP A 8 17.76 -5.45 3.78
N GLU A 9 18.16 -4.75 2.73
CA GLU A 9 18.12 -3.29 2.67
C GLU A 9 16.68 -2.76 2.76
N SER A 10 15.73 -3.44 2.08
CA SER A 10 14.31 -3.08 2.12
C SER A 10 13.70 -3.27 3.51
N ILE A 11 14.00 -4.40 4.16
CA ILE A 11 13.57 -4.65 5.55
C ILE A 11 14.19 -3.60 6.49
N SER A 12 15.48 -3.30 6.32
CA SER A 12 16.18 -2.29 7.09
C SER A 12 15.60 -0.89 6.89
N PHE A 13 15.21 -0.55 5.66
CA PHE A 13 14.50 0.69 5.36
C PHE A 13 13.17 0.76 6.13
N VAL A 14 12.34 -0.27 6.06
CA VAL A 14 11.05 -0.28 6.77
C VAL A 14 11.26 -0.18 8.28
N ARG A 15 12.20 -0.94 8.85
CA ARG A 15 12.51 -0.91 10.29
C ARG A 15 12.95 0.48 10.77
N ARG A 16 13.73 1.21 10.00
CA ARG A 16 14.19 2.56 10.37
C ARG A 16 13.08 3.62 10.28
N ASN A 17 12.07 3.38 9.44
CA ASN A 17 11.03 4.36 9.17
C ASN A 17 9.69 4.05 9.85
N MET A 18 9.48 2.82 10.35
CA MET A 18 8.28 2.47 11.11
C MET A 18 8.41 2.92 12.57
N LYS A 19 7.28 3.21 13.20
CA LYS A 19 7.21 3.51 14.61
C LYS A 19 7.36 2.24 15.45
N THR A 20 7.93 2.38 16.63
CA THR A 20 8.00 1.31 17.63
C THR A 20 7.43 1.84 18.93
N ALA A 21 6.34 1.24 19.39
CA ALA A 21 5.75 1.56 20.67
C ALA A 21 6.41 0.74 21.79
N THR A 22 6.75 1.40 22.87
CA THR A 22 7.19 0.69 24.09
C THR A 22 5.96 0.34 24.92
N CYS A 23 5.76 -0.95 25.17
CA CYS A 23 4.72 -1.47 26.05
C CYS A 23 5.35 -1.97 27.35
N ILE A 24 4.77 -1.60 28.49
CA ILE A 24 5.15 -2.10 29.80
C ILE A 24 4.02 -3.03 30.26
N ASP A 25 4.34 -4.28 30.53
CA ASP A 25 3.39 -5.22 31.09
C ASP A 25 3.03 -4.79 32.53
N PRO A 26 1.76 -4.49 32.82
CA PRO A 26 1.37 -3.96 34.15
C PRO A 26 1.52 -4.99 35.26
N GLN A 27 1.56 -6.29 34.97
CA GLN A 27 1.71 -7.36 35.97
C GLN A 27 3.17 -7.68 36.26
N THR A 28 4.01 -7.69 35.25
CA THR A 28 5.41 -8.13 35.37
C THR A 28 6.41 -6.97 35.35
N GLY A 29 5.99 -5.76 34.99
CA GLY A 29 6.86 -4.61 34.79
C GLY A 29 7.82 -4.74 33.61
N ARG A 30 7.72 -5.82 32.83
CA ARG A 30 8.61 -6.06 31.69
C ARG A 30 8.29 -5.09 30.55
N ARG A 31 9.34 -4.49 30.02
CA ARG A 31 9.30 -3.69 28.80
C ARG A 31 9.33 -4.62 27.58
N SER A 32 8.47 -4.36 26.63
CA SER A 32 8.49 -4.95 25.28
C SER A 32 8.32 -3.85 24.25
N ASP A 33 9.02 -3.97 23.14
CA ASP A 33 8.91 -3.03 22.02
C ASP A 33 8.00 -3.66 20.95
N LYS A 34 6.89 -2.99 20.65
CA LYS A 34 5.91 -3.41 19.65
C LYS A 34 6.13 -2.59 18.36
N PRO A 35 6.64 -3.20 17.29
CA PRO A 35 6.77 -2.52 16.02
C PRO A 35 5.41 -2.22 15.40
N GLU A 36 5.33 -1.13 14.62
CA GLU A 36 4.12 -0.69 13.92
C GLU A 36 3.55 -1.75 12.97
N TYR A 37 4.43 -2.54 12.34
CA TYR A 37 4.09 -3.69 11.50
C TYR A 37 4.87 -4.92 11.95
N PRO A 38 4.27 -6.13 11.90
CA PRO A 38 5.01 -7.37 12.12
C PRO A 38 6.12 -7.52 11.07
N VAL A 39 7.37 -7.57 11.52
CA VAL A 39 8.53 -7.64 10.60
C VAL A 39 8.46 -8.87 9.71
N VAL A 40 7.92 -9.99 10.21
CA VAL A 40 7.74 -11.21 9.42
C VAL A 40 6.77 -11.00 8.26
N ALA A 41 5.67 -10.25 8.46
CA ALA A 41 4.73 -9.92 7.39
C ALA A 41 5.36 -9.02 6.33
N VAL A 42 6.10 -7.99 6.77
CA VAL A 42 6.81 -7.07 5.87
C VAL A 42 7.85 -7.84 5.04
N ARG A 43 8.67 -8.68 5.69
CA ARG A 43 9.69 -9.50 5.02
C ARG A 43 9.07 -10.38 3.95
N GLU A 44 8.00 -11.07 4.30
CA GLU A 44 7.31 -11.98 3.38
C GLU A 44 6.75 -11.26 2.15
N LEU A 45 6.12 -10.11 2.35
CA LEU A 45 5.57 -9.33 1.22
C LEU A 45 6.67 -8.75 0.32
N ILE A 46 7.79 -8.29 0.87
CA ILE A 46 8.93 -7.81 0.08
C ILE A 46 9.54 -8.97 -0.71
N LEU A 47 9.74 -10.12 -0.06
CA LEU A 47 10.26 -11.31 -0.71
C LEU A 47 9.36 -11.76 -1.86
N ASN A 48 8.04 -11.85 -1.63
CA ASN A 48 7.06 -12.16 -2.66
C ASN A 48 7.11 -11.15 -3.83
N ALA A 49 7.22 -9.85 -3.52
CA ALA A 49 7.33 -8.83 -4.56
C ALA A 49 8.58 -9.01 -5.42
N LEU A 50 9.72 -9.38 -4.83
CA LEU A 50 10.96 -9.64 -5.55
C LEU A 50 10.89 -10.94 -6.36
N VAL A 51 10.36 -12.03 -5.77
CA VAL A 51 10.27 -13.34 -6.45
C VAL A 51 9.30 -13.33 -7.61
N HIS A 52 8.14 -12.69 -7.45
CA HIS A 52 7.06 -12.69 -8.45
C HIS A 52 7.07 -11.47 -9.38
N ARG A 53 8.06 -10.57 -9.25
CA ARG A 53 8.23 -9.46 -10.19
C ARG A 53 8.33 -9.95 -11.63
N ASP A 54 7.74 -9.23 -12.55
CA ASP A 54 8.02 -9.39 -13.97
C ASP A 54 9.39 -8.78 -14.28
N TYR A 55 10.35 -9.62 -14.69
CA TYR A 55 11.70 -9.21 -15.07
C TYR A 55 11.87 -9.08 -16.59
N SER A 56 10.76 -9.04 -17.35
CA SER A 56 10.81 -8.81 -18.80
C SER A 56 11.20 -7.38 -19.15
N THR A 57 11.57 -7.16 -20.40
CA THR A 57 11.89 -5.82 -20.94
C THR A 57 10.73 -4.84 -20.82
N HIS A 58 9.48 -5.32 -20.77
CA HIS A 58 8.29 -4.47 -20.64
C HIS A 58 8.19 -3.78 -19.28
N THR A 59 8.83 -4.33 -18.27
CA THR A 59 8.80 -3.79 -16.89
C THR A 59 10.18 -3.35 -16.39
N GLU A 60 11.17 -3.27 -17.29
CA GLU A 60 12.55 -2.94 -16.95
C GLU A 60 12.66 -1.66 -16.10
N TYR A 61 11.89 -0.62 -16.46
CA TYR A 61 11.89 0.68 -15.76
C TYR A 61 10.85 0.79 -14.64
N THR A 62 10.14 -0.30 -14.31
CA THR A 62 9.16 -0.32 -13.24
C THR A 62 9.70 -1.12 -12.06
N PRO A 63 10.25 -0.47 -11.02
CA PRO A 63 10.83 -1.19 -9.88
C PRO A 63 9.76 -1.75 -8.95
N VAL A 64 10.15 -2.69 -8.09
CA VAL A 64 9.40 -2.98 -6.86
C VAL A 64 9.44 -1.72 -6.00
N THR A 65 8.29 -1.31 -5.48
CA THR A 65 8.15 -0.06 -4.74
C THR A 65 7.58 -0.31 -3.36
N ILE A 66 8.21 0.30 -2.35
CA ILE A 66 7.70 0.33 -0.98
C ILE A 66 7.34 1.77 -0.65
N ARG A 67 6.07 2.02 -0.29
CA ARG A 67 5.58 3.33 0.14
C ARG A 67 5.09 3.24 1.57
N MET A 68 5.63 4.08 2.43
CA MET A 68 5.19 4.20 3.82
C MET A 68 4.34 5.46 3.99
N PHE A 69 3.16 5.28 4.56
CA PHE A 69 2.21 6.33 4.90
C PHE A 69 2.01 6.37 6.41
N SER A 70 1.33 7.37 6.92
CA SER A 70 1.06 7.50 8.36
C SER A 70 0.19 6.36 8.94
N ASN A 71 -0.59 5.68 8.10
CA ASN A 71 -1.57 4.66 8.49
C ASN A 71 -1.39 3.31 7.80
N ARG A 72 -0.46 3.18 6.84
CA ARG A 72 -0.23 1.94 6.08
C ARG A 72 1.12 1.89 5.41
N ILE A 73 1.51 0.70 5.03
CA ILE A 73 2.61 0.44 4.11
C ILE A 73 2.05 -0.25 2.86
N GLU A 74 2.48 0.17 1.69
CA GLU A 74 2.14 -0.43 0.40
C GLU A 74 3.40 -0.99 -0.25
N ILE A 75 3.32 -2.24 -0.71
CA ILE A 75 4.38 -2.93 -1.45
C ILE A 75 3.81 -3.31 -2.80
N GLU A 76 4.44 -2.82 -3.87
CA GLU A 76 3.98 -3.02 -5.24
C GLU A 76 5.06 -3.70 -6.07
N ASN A 77 4.66 -4.65 -6.90
CA ASN A 77 5.53 -5.22 -7.92
C ASN A 77 4.85 -5.24 -9.30
N PRO A 78 5.60 -4.97 -10.37
CA PRO A 78 5.11 -5.10 -11.73
C PRO A 78 4.94 -6.55 -12.13
N GLY A 79 3.96 -6.81 -13.01
CA GLY A 79 3.66 -8.10 -13.61
C GLY A 79 2.35 -8.71 -13.13
N GLY A 80 1.73 -8.19 -12.07
CA GLY A 80 0.46 -8.72 -11.53
C GLY A 80 0.55 -10.19 -11.12
N LEU A 81 -0.61 -10.81 -10.85
CA LEU A 81 -0.70 -12.25 -10.58
C LEU A 81 -0.39 -13.04 -11.85
N TYR A 82 0.29 -14.19 -11.69
CA TYR A 82 0.76 -15.00 -12.81
C TYR A 82 0.03 -16.34 -12.92
N GLY A 83 -0.10 -16.83 -14.15
CA GLY A 83 -0.68 -18.13 -14.45
C GLY A 83 -2.16 -18.20 -14.08
N ARG A 84 -2.52 -19.19 -13.28
CA ARG A 84 -3.90 -19.46 -12.82
C ARG A 84 -4.25 -18.78 -11.50
N MET A 85 -3.33 -17.91 -10.98
CA MET A 85 -3.54 -17.21 -9.72
C MET A 85 -4.55 -16.08 -9.85
N THR A 86 -5.44 -16.02 -8.89
CA THR A 86 -6.45 -14.97 -8.72
C THR A 86 -6.44 -14.50 -7.25
N LEU A 87 -6.99 -13.33 -6.97
CA LEU A 87 -6.99 -12.78 -5.60
C LEU A 87 -7.69 -13.70 -4.60
N ASP A 88 -8.76 -14.38 -5.00
CA ASP A 88 -9.51 -15.33 -4.17
C ASP A 88 -8.75 -16.61 -3.87
N LYS A 89 -7.73 -16.95 -4.65
CA LYS A 89 -6.86 -18.12 -4.47
C LYS A 89 -5.60 -17.84 -3.66
N LEU A 90 -5.28 -16.56 -3.42
CA LEU A 90 -4.09 -16.18 -2.65
C LEU A 90 -4.08 -16.84 -1.27
N GLY A 91 -2.96 -17.52 -0.96
CA GLY A 91 -2.79 -18.23 0.30
C GLY A 91 -3.60 -19.52 0.46
N LYS A 92 -4.40 -19.94 -0.53
CA LYS A 92 -5.24 -21.16 -0.50
C LYS A 92 -4.69 -22.28 -1.39
N VAL A 93 -3.94 -21.91 -2.42
CA VAL A 93 -3.34 -22.86 -3.37
C VAL A 93 -1.87 -22.48 -3.60
N ALA A 94 -1.11 -23.44 -4.13
CA ALA A 94 0.27 -23.19 -4.57
C ALA A 94 0.31 -22.05 -5.58
N ALA A 95 1.23 -21.11 -5.39
CA ALA A 95 1.42 -20.02 -6.30
C ALA A 95 2.10 -20.50 -7.61
N ASP A 96 1.49 -20.18 -8.75
CA ASP A 96 2.22 -20.22 -9.99
C ASP A 96 3.29 -19.13 -9.96
N THR A 97 4.53 -19.46 -10.31
CA THR A 97 5.62 -18.49 -10.33
C THR A 97 6.08 -18.18 -11.75
N ARG A 98 6.29 -16.90 -12.02
CA ARG A 98 6.89 -16.39 -13.25
C ARG A 98 8.38 -16.70 -13.33
N ASN A 99 9.04 -16.80 -12.19
CA ASN A 99 10.48 -16.91 -12.03
C ASN A 99 10.88 -18.21 -11.28
N PRO A 100 10.65 -19.42 -11.85
CA PRO A 100 10.87 -20.68 -11.12
C PRO A 100 12.34 -20.90 -10.73
N PHE A 101 13.29 -20.51 -11.57
CA PHE A 101 14.70 -20.61 -11.24
C PHE A 101 15.10 -19.73 -10.05
N LEU A 102 14.59 -18.51 -10.01
CA LEU A 102 14.82 -17.59 -8.90
C LEU A 102 14.22 -18.14 -7.60
N ALA A 103 12.96 -18.59 -7.65
CA ALA A 103 12.29 -19.17 -6.49
C ALA A 103 13.05 -20.37 -5.94
N ASN A 104 13.53 -21.30 -6.82
CA ASN A 104 14.34 -22.44 -6.42
C ASN A 104 15.69 -22.03 -5.83
N ALA A 105 16.37 -21.05 -6.44
CA ALA A 105 17.66 -20.58 -5.94
C ALA A 105 17.54 -20.00 -4.50
N LEU A 106 16.49 -19.22 -4.24
CA LEU A 106 16.25 -18.65 -2.91
C LEU A 106 15.85 -19.70 -1.86
N GLU A 107 15.19 -20.77 -2.28
CA GLU A 107 14.88 -21.92 -1.43
C GLU A 107 16.15 -22.69 -1.04
N VAL A 108 17.06 -22.92 -1.98
CA VAL A 108 18.33 -23.64 -1.75
C VAL A 108 19.24 -22.90 -0.75
N ILE A 109 19.17 -21.57 -0.71
CA ILE A 109 19.96 -20.74 0.22
C ILE A 109 19.18 -20.35 1.48
N ASP A 110 18.09 -21.04 1.81
CA ASP A 110 17.25 -20.84 3.00
C ASP A 110 16.71 -19.39 3.18
N VAL A 111 16.55 -18.64 2.08
CA VAL A 111 15.96 -17.29 2.13
C VAL A 111 14.44 -17.36 2.15
N THR A 112 13.86 -18.39 1.52
CA THR A 112 12.43 -18.66 1.54
C THR A 112 12.14 -19.86 2.43
N GLU A 113 11.25 -19.69 3.41
CA GLU A 113 10.64 -20.82 4.10
C GLU A 113 9.48 -21.34 3.25
N ASN A 114 9.24 -22.63 3.17
CA ASN A 114 8.16 -23.34 2.46
C ASN A 114 7.27 -22.53 1.47
N ARG A 115 7.21 -22.96 0.22
CA ARG A 115 6.47 -22.35 -0.90
C ARG A 115 4.95 -22.09 -0.68
N TYR A 116 4.38 -22.56 0.43
CA TYR A 116 2.93 -22.51 0.68
C TYR A 116 2.54 -21.64 1.87
N SER A 117 3.50 -21.14 2.64
CA SER A 117 3.23 -20.44 3.91
C SER A 117 3.21 -18.92 3.81
N GLY A 118 3.67 -18.32 2.70
CA GLY A 118 3.91 -16.88 2.57
C GLY A 118 2.70 -16.00 2.92
N ILE A 119 1.66 -16.03 2.12
CA ILE A 119 0.45 -15.21 2.35
C ILE A 119 -0.28 -15.60 3.65
N PRO A 120 -0.47 -16.89 4.00
CA PRO A 120 -1.00 -17.29 5.31
C PRO A 120 -0.19 -16.76 6.49
N THR A 121 1.15 -16.73 6.37
CA THR A 121 2.02 -16.13 7.39
C THR A 121 1.76 -14.65 7.59
N VAL A 122 1.54 -13.89 6.49
CA VAL A 122 1.19 -12.47 6.57
C VAL A 122 -0.13 -12.28 7.32
N TYR A 123 -1.19 -13.04 6.99
CA TYR A 123 -2.48 -12.97 7.69
C TYR A 123 -2.33 -13.29 9.18
N SER A 124 -1.62 -14.37 9.50
CA SER A 124 -1.40 -14.81 10.89
C SER A 124 -0.63 -13.77 11.69
N ALA A 125 0.42 -13.19 11.10
CA ALA A 125 1.24 -12.17 11.76
C ALA A 125 0.45 -10.89 12.05
N MET A 126 -0.37 -10.42 11.09
CA MET A 126 -1.23 -9.26 11.27
C MET A 126 -2.27 -9.51 12.36
N LYS A 127 -2.94 -10.67 12.33
CA LYS A 127 -3.93 -11.07 13.34
C LYS A 127 -3.30 -11.15 14.74
N ASN A 128 -2.13 -11.76 14.88
CA ASN A 128 -1.44 -11.88 16.16
C ASN A 128 -0.98 -10.53 16.72
N ALA A 129 -0.70 -9.56 15.84
CA ALA A 129 -0.38 -8.20 16.23
C ALA A 129 -1.61 -7.34 16.60
N GLY A 130 -2.83 -7.87 16.39
CA GLY A 130 -4.09 -7.13 16.58
C GLY A 130 -4.30 -6.05 15.51
N LEU A 131 -3.75 -6.24 14.32
CA LEU A 131 -3.83 -5.33 13.18
C LEU A 131 -4.85 -5.83 12.15
N PRO A 132 -5.39 -4.93 11.30
CA PRO A 132 -6.28 -5.30 10.22
C PRO A 132 -5.69 -6.35 9.28
N GLU A 133 -6.56 -7.11 8.62
CA GLU A 133 -6.14 -8.03 7.58
C GLU A 133 -5.42 -7.30 6.44
N PRO A 134 -4.42 -7.94 5.81
CA PRO A 134 -3.75 -7.38 4.66
C PRO A 134 -4.74 -7.25 3.49
N LYS A 135 -4.62 -6.16 2.72
CA LYS A 135 -5.37 -5.96 1.49
C LYS A 135 -4.49 -6.27 0.29
N PHE A 136 -5.02 -7.01 -0.67
CA PHE A 136 -4.34 -7.34 -1.93
C PHE A 136 -5.14 -6.82 -3.11
N GLU A 137 -4.45 -6.22 -4.07
CA GLU A 137 -5.02 -5.66 -5.29
C GLU A 137 -4.17 -6.09 -6.50
N ASN A 138 -4.83 -6.39 -7.61
CA ASN A 138 -4.18 -6.77 -8.86
C ASN A 138 -4.79 -5.98 -10.01
N GLU A 139 -4.21 -4.84 -10.31
CA GLU A 139 -4.76 -3.91 -11.28
C GLU A 139 -3.69 -3.41 -12.24
N ARG A 140 -4.04 -3.29 -13.51
CA ARG A 140 -3.18 -2.72 -14.57
C ARG A 140 -1.78 -3.31 -14.63
N GLY A 141 -1.66 -4.62 -14.40
CA GLY A 141 -0.38 -5.32 -14.41
C GLY A 141 0.51 -5.04 -13.19
N ILE A 142 -0.04 -4.49 -12.12
CA ILE A 142 0.64 -4.28 -10.84
C ILE A 142 -0.07 -5.08 -9.76
N PHE A 143 0.68 -5.84 -8.97
CA PHE A 143 0.20 -6.43 -7.73
C PHE A 143 0.59 -5.53 -6.57
N ARG A 144 -0.37 -5.20 -5.72
CA ARG A 144 -0.18 -4.38 -4.52
C ARG A 144 -0.62 -5.14 -3.28
N ALA A 145 0.25 -5.14 -2.28
CA ALA A 145 -0.06 -5.57 -0.92
C ALA A 145 -0.05 -4.37 0.02
N THR A 146 -1.08 -4.23 0.85
CA THR A 146 -1.23 -3.14 1.82
C THR A 146 -1.39 -3.71 3.22
N LEU A 147 -0.54 -3.27 4.16
CA LEU A 147 -0.70 -3.51 5.59
C LEU A 147 -1.10 -2.21 6.28
N TYR A 148 -2.11 -2.25 7.13
CA TYR A 148 -2.58 -1.13 7.95
C TYR A 148 -2.03 -1.24 9.37
N ASN A 149 -1.66 -0.10 9.99
CA ASN A 149 -1.08 -0.05 11.34
C ASN A 149 -2.12 0.17 12.45
N SER A 150 -3.38 0.38 12.09
CA SER A 150 -4.49 0.57 13.04
C SER A 150 -5.78 -0.02 12.49
N ALA A 151 -6.71 -0.34 13.38
CA ALA A 151 -8.05 -0.80 13.02
C ALA A 151 -8.90 0.28 12.32
N GLU A 152 -8.52 1.54 12.44
CA GLU A 152 -9.07 2.61 11.61
C GLU A 152 -8.50 2.49 10.19
N ILE A 153 -8.99 1.50 9.45
CA ILE A 153 -8.85 1.51 8.00
C ILE A 153 -9.53 2.79 7.55
N PRO A 154 -8.83 3.70 6.85
CA PRO A 154 -9.53 4.83 6.26
C PRO A 154 -10.67 4.25 5.45
N ALA A 155 -11.88 4.68 5.74
CA ALA A 155 -13.04 4.26 4.96
C ALA A 155 -12.69 4.36 3.47
N PRO A 156 -13.08 3.37 2.64
CA PRO A 156 -12.86 3.46 1.21
C PRO A 156 -13.28 4.86 0.75
N VAL A 157 -12.52 5.42 -0.16
CA VAL A 157 -12.51 6.83 -0.61
C VAL A 157 -13.90 7.45 -0.92
N THR A 158 -14.95 6.66 -0.90
CA THR A 158 -16.36 7.10 -1.04
C THR A 158 -16.78 8.17 -0.04
N GLY A 159 -16.36 8.07 1.24
CA GLY A 159 -16.67 9.11 2.22
C GLY A 159 -15.95 10.44 1.97
N ASN A 160 -14.77 10.41 1.33
CA ASN A 160 -14.04 11.63 0.98
C ASN A 160 -14.61 12.33 -0.27
N GLU A 161 -15.24 11.59 -1.18
CA GLU A 161 -15.97 12.18 -2.32
C GLU A 161 -17.23 12.90 -1.85
N GLU A 162 -18.01 12.27 -0.97
CA GLU A 162 -19.21 12.88 -0.40
C GLU A 162 -18.87 14.10 0.46
N ASP A 163 -17.86 13.98 1.34
CA ASP A 163 -17.36 15.08 2.16
C ASP A 163 -16.89 16.26 1.28
N LEU A 164 -16.15 15.98 0.21
CA LEU A 164 -15.71 16.98 -0.75
C LEU A 164 -16.91 17.63 -1.48
N LEU A 165 -17.89 16.86 -1.93
CA LEU A 165 -19.08 17.38 -2.58
C LEU A 165 -19.90 18.25 -1.63
N ILE A 166 -20.07 17.82 -0.37
CA ILE A 166 -20.74 18.63 0.66
C ILE A 166 -19.95 19.91 0.92
N PHE A 167 -18.63 19.82 1.10
CA PHE A 167 -17.77 20.98 1.33
C PHE A 167 -17.74 21.95 0.16
N CYS A 168 -17.85 21.45 -1.06
CA CYS A 168 -17.85 22.22 -2.31
C CYS A 168 -19.26 22.72 -2.72
N ARG A 169 -20.31 22.55 -1.92
CA ARG A 169 -21.63 23.22 -2.17
C ARG A 169 -21.49 24.74 -2.24
N THR A 170 -20.46 25.28 -1.60
CA THR A 170 -20.01 26.66 -1.79
C THR A 170 -18.66 26.65 -2.50
N PRO A 171 -18.38 27.59 -3.42
CA PRO A 171 -17.14 27.60 -4.19
C PRO A 171 -15.90 27.67 -3.30
N ARG A 172 -15.03 26.65 -3.36
CA ARG A 172 -13.83 26.49 -2.53
C ARG A 172 -12.56 26.60 -3.37
N THR A 173 -11.56 27.26 -2.84
CA THR A 173 -10.22 27.29 -3.41
C THR A 173 -9.46 26.01 -3.11
N ARG A 174 -8.38 25.77 -3.86
CA ARG A 174 -7.47 24.64 -3.61
C ARG A 174 -6.91 24.66 -2.17
N ALA A 175 -6.57 25.83 -1.65
CA ALA A 175 -6.04 25.99 -0.30
C ALA A 175 -7.07 25.65 0.79
N GLU A 176 -8.33 26.04 0.62
CA GLU A 176 -9.41 25.69 1.55
C GLU A 176 -9.67 24.18 1.55
N ILE A 177 -9.64 23.53 0.38
CA ILE A 177 -9.78 22.07 0.26
C ILE A 177 -8.59 21.37 0.95
N GLU A 178 -7.36 21.84 0.75
CA GLU A 178 -6.18 21.31 1.42
C GLU A 178 -6.30 21.42 2.94
N GLN A 179 -6.75 22.54 3.44
CA GLN A 179 -6.94 22.75 4.88
C GLN A 179 -8.05 21.85 5.43
N HIS A 180 -9.17 21.67 4.72
CA HIS A 180 -10.29 20.81 5.14
C HIS A 180 -9.86 19.33 5.25
N PHE A 181 -9.01 18.87 4.34
CA PHE A 181 -8.49 17.48 4.33
C PHE A 181 -7.14 17.32 5.01
N LYS A 182 -6.62 18.36 5.68
CA LYS A 182 -5.32 18.33 6.37
C LYS A 182 -5.24 17.17 7.37
N GLY A 183 -4.18 16.36 7.24
CA GLY A 183 -3.99 15.17 8.07
C GLY A 183 -4.71 13.90 7.57
N ARG A 184 -5.65 14.01 6.62
CA ARG A 184 -6.36 12.87 6.01
C ARG A 184 -5.79 12.53 4.62
N LEU A 185 -5.74 13.51 3.73
CA LEU A 185 -5.26 13.33 2.36
C LEU A 185 -4.39 14.51 1.93
N SER A 186 -3.38 14.24 1.11
CA SER A 186 -2.59 15.31 0.51
C SER A 186 -3.36 15.98 -0.63
N ILE A 187 -3.13 17.28 -0.83
CA ILE A 187 -3.79 18.02 -1.91
C ILE A 187 -3.49 17.44 -3.30
N ASN A 188 -2.29 16.91 -3.50
CA ASN A 188 -1.93 16.30 -4.78
C ASN A 188 -2.72 15.03 -5.05
N TYR A 189 -2.94 14.21 -4.02
CA TYR A 189 -3.80 13.02 -4.11
C TYR A 189 -5.25 13.40 -4.39
N LEU A 190 -5.81 14.35 -3.63
CA LEU A 190 -7.16 14.88 -3.83
C LEU A 190 -7.36 15.38 -5.27
N MET A 191 -6.42 16.17 -5.78
CA MET A 191 -6.49 16.71 -7.14
C MET A 191 -6.44 15.62 -8.20
N ALA A 192 -5.57 14.61 -8.05
CA ALA A 192 -5.36 13.58 -9.07
C ALA A 192 -6.45 12.51 -9.06
N HIS A 193 -6.89 12.08 -7.88
CA HIS A 193 -7.70 10.87 -7.72
C HIS A 193 -9.16 11.13 -7.36
N ILE A 194 -9.50 12.35 -6.91
CA ILE A 194 -10.88 12.68 -6.50
C ILE A 194 -11.42 13.85 -7.34
N ILE A 195 -10.76 15.01 -7.29
CA ILE A 195 -11.31 16.23 -7.93
C ILE A 195 -11.38 16.10 -9.44
N ARG A 196 -10.29 15.66 -10.10
CA ARG A 196 -10.30 15.50 -11.56
C ARG A 196 -11.33 14.50 -12.07
N PRO A 197 -11.48 13.29 -11.49
CA PRO A 197 -12.57 12.38 -11.84
C PRO A 197 -13.95 12.99 -11.65
N LEU A 198 -14.21 13.67 -10.53
CA LEU A 198 -15.49 14.31 -10.25
C LEU A 198 -15.79 15.49 -11.20
N VAL A 199 -14.76 16.22 -11.63
CA VAL A 199 -14.90 17.25 -12.69
C VAL A 199 -15.24 16.58 -14.02
N GLY A 200 -14.57 15.46 -14.36
CA GLY A 200 -14.89 14.69 -15.58
C GLY A 200 -16.30 14.10 -15.58
N GLN A 201 -16.85 13.77 -14.41
CA GLN A 201 -18.24 13.32 -14.23
C GLN A 201 -19.28 14.46 -14.13
N GLY A 202 -18.83 15.72 -14.14
CA GLY A 202 -19.71 16.89 -13.98
C GLY A 202 -20.25 17.10 -12.56
N LYS A 203 -19.80 16.31 -11.57
CA LYS A 203 -20.21 16.46 -10.17
C LYS A 203 -19.54 17.63 -9.46
N ILE A 204 -18.35 18.02 -9.92
CA ILE A 204 -17.67 19.25 -9.51
C ILE A 204 -17.46 20.11 -10.74
N ARG A 205 -17.71 21.40 -10.62
CA ARG A 205 -17.51 22.41 -11.65
C ARG A 205 -16.36 23.33 -11.27
N LEU A 206 -15.72 23.88 -12.30
CA LEU A 206 -14.64 24.85 -12.20
C LEU A 206 -15.21 26.25 -12.36
N ALA A 207 -14.89 27.19 -11.47
CA ALA A 207 -15.32 28.58 -11.60
C ALA A 207 -14.67 29.29 -12.81
N ILE A 208 -13.48 28.81 -13.22
CA ILE A 208 -12.74 29.31 -14.39
C ILE A 208 -12.40 28.11 -15.28
N PRO A 209 -13.35 27.59 -16.10
CA PRO A 209 -13.13 26.40 -16.92
C PRO A 209 -11.98 26.54 -17.92
N ASP A 210 -11.83 27.72 -18.53
CA ASP A 210 -10.81 27.99 -19.53
C ASP A 210 -9.39 28.06 -18.97
N LYS A 211 -9.23 28.22 -17.64
CA LYS A 211 -7.95 28.27 -16.94
C LYS A 211 -7.95 27.35 -15.72
N PRO A 212 -7.97 26.00 -15.92
CA PRO A 212 -8.08 25.03 -14.82
C PRO A 212 -6.94 25.12 -13.78
N ARG A 213 -5.77 25.65 -14.17
CA ARG A 213 -4.60 25.82 -13.31
C ARG A 213 -4.47 27.23 -12.70
N SER A 214 -5.48 28.06 -12.83
CA SER A 214 -5.48 29.42 -12.25
C SER A 214 -5.30 29.37 -10.74
N LYS A 215 -4.52 30.29 -10.18
CA LYS A 215 -4.39 30.46 -8.72
C LYS A 215 -5.73 30.84 -8.06
N ASN A 216 -6.62 31.49 -8.81
CA ASN A 216 -7.95 31.90 -8.36
C ASN A 216 -9.04 30.87 -8.66
N GLN A 217 -8.67 29.66 -9.11
CA GLN A 217 -9.63 28.60 -9.38
C GLN A 217 -10.40 28.20 -8.13
N LYS A 218 -11.73 28.10 -8.28
CA LYS A 218 -12.61 27.54 -7.25
C LYS A 218 -13.35 26.33 -7.81
N TYR A 219 -13.67 25.42 -6.92
CA TYR A 219 -14.34 24.16 -7.16
C TYR A 219 -15.69 24.18 -6.46
N TYR A 220 -16.77 23.81 -7.14
CA TYR A 220 -18.12 23.75 -6.57
C TYR A 220 -18.90 22.56 -7.14
N SER A 221 -19.76 21.95 -6.32
CA SER A 221 -20.65 20.83 -6.69
C SER A 221 -22.01 21.34 -7.13
#